data_ef8437e470f1ef3e058a4e13061b4ce0
#
_entry.id   ef8437e470f1ef3e058a4e13061b4ce0
#
_cell.length_a   1.000
_cell.length_b   1.000
_cell.length_c   1.000
_cell.angle_alpha   90.00
_cell.angle_beta   90.00
_cell.angle_gamma   90.00
#
_symmetry.space_group_name_H-M   'P 1'
#
loop_
_entity.id
_entity.type
_entity.pdbx_description
1 polymer ?
#
loop_
_entity_poly.entity_id
_entity_poly.type
_entity_poly.pdbx_seq_one_letter_code
_entity_poly.pdbx_strand_id
1 'polypeptide(L)'
;GEEPLEELLQRLEKKQSYTDVKNLWVRDASGKIHKNNKRPIISSLDTLPTADKSLFEKYGALTSQLNIMTTRGCPFECTFCVNSFRNSLYTGEVYLRQRSVKNVIDGITELLKVHKFKSIRFHDDVFAFNVKWLRDFRDSYSKHVNLPFHCNVTPSTAKEEILKLLSEAGCTKISMGVQSGSEKIRTKLLHRKHTDEDIIAAAQRIKKYGMKLSAEYIFGFPEETPEDMWKSLDLNDKLDANYTPSFIFYPYPKTELAEYCLKKGYLTEENYKQVKQGYGSYHTTGWLTLPYIEDVYKFAKVLPVYTVTPKFLRPLFRKILKLKYGFIHKFLAVISIPMIDPQEFWVRLKEFPRAFFATRRALRVDDWMKKPKKNKNIVRNFTTLNVRQNRNEVAQPLTGTGNLNTAEPWKSKITGFKNKLVNKSTKT
;
A
#
# COMPACT_ATOMS: atom_id res chain seq x y z
N GLY A 1 -6.73 14.32 3.93
CA GLY A 1 -7.89 14.73 3.09
C GLY A 1 -9.05 15.27 3.91
N GLU A 2 -9.08 15.00 5.21
CA GLU A 2 -10.23 15.27 6.08
C GLU A 2 -10.52 16.77 6.19
N GLU A 3 -9.56 17.55 6.69
CA GLU A 3 -9.73 19.00 6.88
C GLU A 3 -10.09 19.77 5.61
N PRO A 4 -9.42 19.58 4.46
CA PRO A 4 -9.83 20.29 3.25
C PRO A 4 -11.21 19.88 2.75
N LEU A 5 -11.64 18.62 2.96
CA LEU A 5 -12.99 18.20 2.63
C LEU A 5 -14.02 18.86 3.56
N GLU A 6 -13.77 18.89 4.85
CA GLU A 6 -14.61 19.54 5.84
C GLU A 6 -14.78 21.03 5.54
N GLU A 7 -13.68 21.76 5.31
CA GLU A 7 -13.73 23.16 4.95
C GLU A 7 -14.48 23.40 3.64
N LEU A 8 -14.26 22.56 2.63
CA LEU A 8 -15.01 22.62 1.37
C LEU A 8 -16.52 22.51 1.59
N LEU A 9 -16.94 21.49 2.37
CA LEU A 9 -18.36 21.27 2.64
C LEU A 9 -18.99 22.44 3.42
N GLN A 10 -18.31 22.96 4.44
CA GLN A 10 -18.75 24.11 5.22
C GLN A 10 -18.92 25.37 4.34
N ARG A 11 -17.95 25.61 3.43
CA ARG A 11 -18.05 26.76 2.51
C ARG A 11 -19.18 26.60 1.48
N LEU A 12 -19.38 25.38 0.96
CA LEU A 12 -20.48 25.07 0.06
C LEU A 12 -21.85 25.28 0.74
N GLU A 13 -21.99 24.81 1.98
CA GLU A 13 -23.22 25.00 2.76
C GLU A 13 -23.52 26.47 3.00
N LYS A 14 -22.49 27.26 3.35
CA LYS A 14 -22.61 28.71 3.56
C LYS A 14 -22.60 29.54 2.25
N LYS A 15 -22.57 28.89 1.08
CA LYS A 15 -22.47 29.53 -0.25
C LYS A 15 -21.28 30.48 -0.38
N GLN A 16 -20.17 30.17 0.28
CA GLN A 16 -18.93 30.94 0.25
C GLN A 16 -18.01 30.43 -0.88
N SER A 17 -17.06 31.27 -1.30
CA SER A 17 -16.02 30.85 -2.25
C SER A 17 -15.15 29.75 -1.64
N TYR A 18 -14.77 28.76 -2.45
CA TYR A 18 -13.91 27.63 -2.07
C TYR A 18 -12.66 27.52 -2.94
N THR A 19 -12.40 28.53 -3.79
CA THR A 19 -11.29 28.50 -4.75
C THR A 19 -9.92 28.58 -4.08
N ASP A 20 -9.84 29.05 -2.84
CA ASP A 20 -8.62 29.23 -2.04
C ASP A 20 -8.41 28.17 -0.94
N VAL A 21 -9.25 27.13 -0.87
CA VAL A 21 -9.14 26.07 0.13
C VAL A 21 -7.81 25.32 -0.04
N LYS A 22 -6.95 25.40 0.98
CA LYS A 22 -5.64 24.73 0.98
C LYS A 22 -5.78 23.22 0.76
N ASN A 23 -4.78 22.60 0.11
CA ASN A 23 -4.75 21.20 -0.35
C ASN A 23 -5.71 20.89 -1.51
N LEU A 24 -6.53 21.81 -1.97
CA LEU A 24 -7.39 21.60 -3.13
C LEU A 24 -6.84 22.34 -4.36
N TRP A 25 -6.93 21.70 -5.49
CA TRP A 25 -6.87 22.35 -6.78
C TRP A 25 -8.30 22.50 -7.30
N VAL A 26 -8.71 23.71 -7.56
CA VAL A 26 -10.09 24.02 -7.90
C VAL A 26 -10.15 24.64 -9.30
N ARG A 27 -10.96 24.08 -10.17
CA ARG A 27 -11.28 24.70 -11.46
C ARG A 27 -12.55 25.54 -11.27
N ASP A 28 -12.48 26.84 -11.53
CA ASP A 28 -13.61 27.73 -11.45
C ASP A 28 -14.48 27.67 -12.72
N ALA A 29 -15.56 28.45 -12.74
CA ALA A 29 -16.51 28.48 -13.84
C ALA A 29 -15.91 29.04 -15.15
N SER A 30 -14.84 29.82 -15.08
CA SER A 30 -14.10 30.31 -16.24
C SER A 30 -13.14 29.29 -16.82
N GLY A 31 -12.92 28.15 -16.15
CA GLY A 31 -11.97 27.13 -16.51
C GLY A 31 -10.58 27.33 -15.90
N LYS A 32 -10.35 28.43 -15.16
CA LYS A 32 -9.08 28.71 -14.48
C LYS A 32 -8.85 27.72 -13.33
N ILE A 33 -7.63 27.20 -13.23
CA ILE A 33 -7.23 26.26 -12.15
C ILE A 33 -6.51 27.04 -11.05
N HIS A 34 -7.12 27.08 -9.86
CA HIS A 34 -6.52 27.60 -8.63
C HIS A 34 -5.72 26.48 -7.96
N LYS A 35 -4.40 26.64 -7.89
CA LYS A 35 -3.48 25.68 -7.28
C LYS A 35 -3.13 26.17 -5.88
N ASN A 36 -3.79 25.66 -4.87
CA ASN A 36 -3.61 26.14 -3.53
C ASN A 36 -2.46 25.41 -2.80
N ASN A 37 -1.84 26.11 -1.87
CA ASN A 37 -0.77 25.58 -1.03
C ASN A 37 -1.27 24.41 -0.17
N LYS A 38 -0.34 23.55 0.21
CA LYS A 38 -0.62 22.47 1.17
C LYS A 38 -0.79 23.02 2.60
N ARG A 39 -1.59 22.32 3.40
CA ARG A 39 -1.68 22.50 4.84
C ARG A 39 -0.49 21.83 5.53
N PRO A 40 -0.17 22.23 6.76
CA PRO A 40 0.64 21.42 7.65
C PRO A 40 0.03 20.01 7.83
N ILE A 41 0.87 19.06 8.20
CA ILE A 41 0.41 17.71 8.55
C ILE A 41 -0.41 17.76 9.85
N ILE A 42 -1.53 17.02 9.89
CA ILE A 42 -2.26 16.76 11.14
C ILE A 42 -1.30 16.06 12.10
N SER A 43 -0.91 16.71 13.17
CA SER A 43 0.12 16.21 14.10
C SER A 43 -0.39 15.03 14.94
N SER A 44 -1.61 15.10 15.44
CA SER A 44 -2.27 14.04 16.20
C SER A 44 -3.34 13.35 15.35
N LEU A 45 -3.20 12.05 15.12
CA LEU A 45 -4.22 11.27 14.42
C LEU A 45 -5.46 10.99 15.29
N ASP A 46 -5.36 11.23 16.61
CA ASP A 46 -6.46 11.03 17.55
C ASP A 46 -7.55 12.09 17.42
N THR A 47 -7.24 13.23 16.79
CA THR A 47 -8.24 14.26 16.46
C THR A 47 -9.20 13.83 15.34
N LEU A 48 -8.83 12.80 14.59
CA LEU A 48 -9.65 12.30 13.49
C LEU A 48 -10.69 11.30 14.01
N PRO A 49 -11.96 11.43 13.61
CA PRO A 49 -13.00 10.50 14.00
C PRO A 49 -12.73 9.09 13.47
N THR A 50 -13.35 8.10 14.09
CA THR A 50 -13.41 6.75 13.53
C THR A 50 -14.23 6.77 12.25
N ALA A 51 -13.70 6.15 11.18
CA ALA A 51 -14.38 6.10 9.90
C ALA A 51 -15.67 5.27 10.01
N ASP A 52 -16.81 5.85 9.63
CA ASP A 52 -18.08 5.13 9.54
C ASP A 52 -18.03 4.11 8.41
N LYS A 53 -17.99 2.84 8.78
CA LYS A 53 -17.96 1.71 7.84
C LYS A 53 -19.34 1.34 7.32
N SER A 54 -20.43 1.76 7.99
CA SER A 54 -21.80 1.44 7.60
C SER A 54 -22.15 1.99 6.22
N LEU A 55 -21.54 3.10 5.82
CA LEU A 55 -21.71 3.72 4.51
C LEU A 55 -21.43 2.76 3.34
N PHE A 56 -20.57 1.77 3.56
CA PHE A 56 -20.15 0.81 2.54
C PHE A 56 -20.88 -0.54 2.63
N GLU A 57 -21.70 -0.75 3.67
CA GLU A 57 -22.41 -2.03 3.89
C GLU A 57 -23.34 -2.37 2.74
N LYS A 58 -24.14 -1.39 2.30
CA LYS A 58 -25.06 -1.55 1.16
C LYS A 58 -24.39 -1.90 -0.17
N TYR A 59 -23.09 -1.66 -0.28
CA TYR A 59 -22.28 -1.98 -1.46
C TYR A 59 -21.53 -3.31 -1.34
N GLY A 60 -21.75 -4.07 -0.25
CA GLY A 60 -21.06 -5.33 0.01
C GLY A 60 -19.56 -5.18 0.25
N ALA A 61 -19.10 -3.97 0.58
CA ALA A 61 -17.69 -3.70 0.84
C ALA A 61 -17.27 -4.01 2.29
N LEU A 62 -18.23 -4.25 3.20
CA LEU A 62 -17.96 -4.78 4.53
C LEU A 62 -17.91 -6.31 4.46
N THR A 63 -16.72 -6.83 4.72
CA THR A 63 -16.47 -8.26 4.86
C THR A 63 -16.43 -8.62 6.36
N SER A 64 -16.27 -9.90 6.67
CA SER A 64 -16.05 -10.35 8.04
C SER A 64 -14.67 -9.96 8.61
N GLN A 65 -13.83 -9.30 7.81
CA GLN A 65 -12.54 -8.75 8.22
C GLN A 65 -12.62 -7.22 8.31
N LEU A 66 -12.31 -6.68 9.49
CA LEU A 66 -12.19 -5.23 9.67
C LEU A 66 -10.84 -4.74 9.15
N ASN A 67 -10.88 -3.81 8.21
CA ASN A 67 -9.69 -3.16 7.67
C ASN A 67 -9.50 -1.78 8.32
N ILE A 68 -8.38 -1.56 9.00
CA ILE A 68 -8.06 -0.30 9.68
C ILE A 68 -6.57 0.06 9.55
N MET A 69 -6.23 1.31 9.86
CA MET A 69 -4.88 1.83 9.96
C MET A 69 -4.71 2.57 11.29
N THR A 70 -3.62 2.29 11.99
CA THR A 70 -3.26 2.97 13.25
C THR A 70 -2.21 4.06 13.03
N THR A 71 -1.51 4.01 11.89
CA THR A 71 -0.42 4.92 11.54
C THR A 71 -0.66 5.60 10.20
N ARG A 72 -0.01 6.73 9.98
CA ARG A 72 0.19 7.36 8.67
C ARG A 72 1.64 7.68 8.48
N GLY A 73 2.20 7.24 7.36
CA GLY A 73 3.61 7.37 7.01
C GLY A 73 4.42 6.12 7.33
N CYS A 74 5.66 6.13 6.87
CA CYS A 74 6.62 5.04 7.01
C CYS A 74 7.99 5.63 7.34
N PRO A 75 8.80 5.00 8.22
CA PRO A 75 10.12 5.51 8.56
C PRO A 75 11.21 5.15 7.54
N PHE A 76 10.85 4.39 6.50
CA PHE A 76 11.78 3.90 5.48
C PHE A 76 11.73 4.73 4.20
N GLU A 77 12.87 4.81 3.50
CA GLU A 77 13.07 5.59 2.28
C GLU A 77 13.28 4.68 1.07
N CYS A 78 12.39 3.68 0.90
CA CYS A 78 12.46 2.78 -0.25
C CYS A 78 12.21 3.55 -1.54
N THR A 79 13.11 3.45 -2.53
CA THR A 79 13.11 4.23 -3.78
C THR A 79 11.85 4.07 -4.64
N PHE A 80 11.21 2.91 -4.56
CA PHE A 80 10.01 2.58 -5.33
C PHE A 80 8.69 3.00 -4.64
N CYS A 81 8.75 3.37 -3.36
CA CYS A 81 7.57 3.54 -2.53
C CYS A 81 7.10 5.00 -2.50
N VAL A 82 5.80 5.21 -2.64
CA VAL A 82 5.19 6.54 -2.58
C VAL A 82 5.38 7.24 -1.23
N ASN A 83 5.66 6.49 -0.15
CA ASN A 83 5.89 7.09 1.17
C ASN A 83 7.19 7.90 1.22
N SER A 84 8.24 7.50 0.51
CA SER A 84 9.47 8.30 0.42
C SER A 84 9.20 9.66 -0.23
N PHE A 85 8.45 9.68 -1.34
CA PHE A 85 8.01 10.92 -1.98
C PHE A 85 7.10 11.76 -1.06
N ARG A 86 6.12 11.14 -0.40
CA ARG A 86 5.24 11.87 0.54
C ARG A 86 6.00 12.49 1.70
N ASN A 87 6.99 11.76 2.24
CA ASN A 87 7.88 12.29 3.28
C ASN A 87 8.62 13.55 2.81
N SER A 88 9.13 13.54 1.57
CA SER A 88 9.82 14.71 1.00
C SER A 88 8.91 15.94 0.79
N LEU A 89 7.60 15.74 0.63
CA LEU A 89 6.65 16.84 0.52
C LEU A 89 6.46 17.62 1.83
N TYR A 90 6.76 16.99 2.98
CA TYR A 90 6.56 17.55 4.31
C TYR A 90 7.88 17.68 5.07
N THR A 91 8.91 18.16 4.38
CA THR A 91 10.22 18.41 4.98
C THR A 91 10.10 19.34 6.20
N GLY A 92 10.66 18.91 7.32
CA GLY A 92 10.60 19.63 8.59
C GLY A 92 9.41 19.25 9.48
N GLU A 93 8.46 18.47 8.99
CA GLU A 93 7.34 17.94 9.75
C GLU A 93 7.52 16.44 10.07
N VAL A 94 6.89 15.96 11.13
CA VAL A 94 6.93 14.53 11.49
C VAL A 94 5.92 13.77 10.65
N TYR A 95 6.41 13.14 9.55
CA TYR A 95 5.54 12.44 8.61
C TYR A 95 4.95 11.13 9.19
N LEU A 96 5.75 10.37 9.96
CA LEU A 96 5.26 9.14 10.64
C LEU A 96 4.52 9.51 11.92
N ARG A 97 3.23 9.22 11.97
CA ARG A 97 2.35 9.49 13.12
C ARG A 97 1.53 8.26 13.44
N GLN A 98 1.23 8.07 14.72
CA GLN A 98 0.51 6.91 15.23
C GLN A 98 -0.63 7.37 16.15
N ARG A 99 -1.79 6.72 16.05
CA ARG A 99 -2.90 6.89 16.99
C ARG A 99 -2.50 6.35 18.36
N SER A 100 -3.02 6.94 19.43
CA SER A 100 -2.89 6.35 20.77
C SER A 100 -3.57 4.98 20.82
N VAL A 101 -3.10 4.12 21.69
CA VAL A 101 -3.72 2.80 21.92
C VAL A 101 -5.19 2.97 22.29
N LYS A 102 -5.50 3.93 23.19
CA LYS A 102 -6.88 4.22 23.59
C LYS A 102 -7.75 4.54 22.37
N ASN A 103 -7.31 5.43 21.49
CA ASN A 103 -8.07 5.82 20.31
C ASN A 103 -8.30 4.63 19.35
N VAL A 104 -7.30 3.76 19.18
CA VAL A 104 -7.42 2.56 18.34
C VAL A 104 -8.43 1.58 18.93
N ILE A 105 -8.34 1.30 20.24
CA ILE A 105 -9.23 0.35 20.92
C ILE A 105 -10.66 0.86 20.96
N ASP A 106 -10.87 2.12 21.31
CA ASP A 106 -12.19 2.75 21.32
C ASP A 106 -12.83 2.67 19.92
N GLY A 107 -12.08 3.04 18.87
CA GLY A 107 -12.58 2.98 17.50
C GLY A 107 -12.94 1.56 17.03
N ILE A 108 -12.17 0.54 17.43
CA ILE A 108 -12.49 -0.86 17.12
C ILE A 108 -13.75 -1.29 17.90
N THR A 109 -13.81 -1.02 19.18
CA THR A 109 -14.94 -1.43 20.02
C THR A 109 -16.24 -0.78 19.59
N GLU A 110 -16.23 0.49 19.18
CA GLU A 110 -17.40 1.14 18.57
C GLU A 110 -17.88 0.43 17.30
N LEU A 111 -16.95 0.07 16.41
CA LEU A 111 -17.31 -0.66 15.19
C LEU A 111 -17.85 -2.07 15.49
N LEU A 112 -17.35 -2.74 16.54
CA LEU A 112 -17.80 -4.05 16.96
C LEU A 112 -19.21 -4.05 17.57
N LYS A 113 -19.69 -2.92 18.10
CA LYS A 113 -21.08 -2.78 18.56
C LYS A 113 -22.08 -2.85 17.40
N VAL A 114 -21.69 -2.39 16.23
CA VAL A 114 -22.57 -2.27 15.06
C VAL A 114 -22.37 -3.43 14.08
N HIS A 115 -21.12 -3.92 13.93
CA HIS A 115 -20.76 -4.90 12.93
C HIS A 115 -20.07 -6.12 13.55
N LYS A 116 -20.34 -7.31 12.98
CA LYS A 116 -19.71 -8.57 13.40
C LYS A 116 -18.50 -8.88 12.55
N PHE A 117 -17.31 -8.58 13.07
CA PHE A 117 -16.04 -8.96 12.43
C PHE A 117 -15.49 -10.25 13.08
N LYS A 118 -14.78 -11.05 12.28
CA LYS A 118 -14.09 -12.28 12.73
C LYS A 118 -12.59 -12.09 12.86
N SER A 119 -12.03 -11.08 12.22
CA SER A 119 -10.61 -10.75 12.25
C SER A 119 -10.37 -9.28 11.92
N ILE A 120 -9.17 -8.80 12.20
CA ILE A 120 -8.73 -7.44 11.86
C ILE A 120 -7.52 -7.50 10.97
N ARG A 121 -7.48 -6.67 9.94
CA ARG A 121 -6.31 -6.39 9.12
C ARG A 121 -5.83 -4.97 9.40
N PHE A 122 -4.66 -4.85 10.00
CA PHE A 122 -3.97 -3.58 10.12
C PHE A 122 -3.19 -3.31 8.84
N HIS A 123 -3.59 -2.25 8.10
CA HIS A 123 -3.01 -1.85 6.82
C HIS A 123 -1.90 -0.82 6.96
N ASP A 124 -1.35 -0.68 8.16
CA ASP A 124 -0.19 0.18 8.40
C ASP A 124 0.97 -0.25 7.50
N ASP A 125 1.70 0.72 6.95
CA ASP A 125 2.89 0.42 6.14
C ASP A 125 3.93 -0.35 6.97
N VAL A 126 4.05 -0.02 8.26
CA VAL A 126 4.77 -0.76 9.29
C VAL A 126 3.99 -0.64 10.60
N PHE A 127 3.38 -1.72 11.07
CA PHE A 127 2.56 -1.70 12.27
C PHE A 127 3.38 -1.58 13.56
N ALA A 128 4.44 -2.38 13.66
CA ALA A 128 5.17 -2.59 14.90
C ALA A 128 6.56 -1.92 14.83
N PHE A 129 6.64 -0.64 15.12
CA PHE A 129 7.91 0.09 15.21
C PHE A 129 8.13 0.75 16.58
N ASN A 130 7.09 0.91 17.40
CA ASN A 130 7.14 1.50 18.74
C ASN A 130 6.82 0.43 19.80
N VAL A 131 7.84 -0.04 20.49
CA VAL A 131 7.73 -1.15 21.47
C VAL A 131 6.85 -0.75 22.66
N LYS A 132 6.97 0.50 23.17
CA LYS A 132 6.13 0.96 24.28
C LYS A 132 4.66 0.95 23.90
N TRP A 133 4.33 1.53 22.75
CA TRP A 133 2.97 1.51 22.22
C TRP A 133 2.44 0.08 22.05
N LEU A 134 3.31 -0.83 21.58
CA LEU A 134 2.92 -2.23 21.34
C LEU A 134 2.65 -3.00 22.65
N ARG A 135 3.37 -2.71 23.74
CA ARG A 135 3.07 -3.28 25.06
C ARG A 135 1.70 -2.83 25.54
N ASP A 136 1.42 -1.52 25.50
CA ASP A 136 0.13 -0.97 25.88
C ASP A 136 -1.00 -1.49 24.99
N PHE A 137 -0.72 -1.67 23.67
CA PHE A 137 -1.66 -2.25 22.72
C PHE A 137 -1.98 -3.71 23.04
N ARG A 138 -0.96 -4.54 23.32
CA ARG A 138 -1.17 -5.96 23.69
C ARG A 138 -2.15 -6.06 24.87
N ASP A 139 -1.91 -5.32 25.94
CA ASP A 139 -2.71 -5.40 27.15
C ASP A 139 -4.16 -4.94 26.90
N SER A 140 -4.32 -3.81 26.23
CA SER A 140 -5.64 -3.26 25.92
C SER A 140 -6.40 -4.08 24.88
N TYR A 141 -5.72 -4.54 23.83
CA TYR A 141 -6.33 -5.29 22.74
C TYR A 141 -6.83 -6.67 23.19
N SER A 142 -6.02 -7.42 23.93
CA SER A 142 -6.38 -8.73 24.45
C SER A 142 -7.58 -8.65 25.41
N LYS A 143 -7.69 -7.56 26.15
CA LYS A 143 -8.78 -7.35 27.11
C LYS A 143 -10.10 -6.93 26.47
N HIS A 144 -10.05 -6.05 25.46
CA HIS A 144 -11.26 -5.37 24.97
C HIS A 144 -11.69 -5.80 23.56
N VAL A 145 -10.80 -6.35 22.75
CA VAL A 145 -11.07 -6.74 21.35
C VAL A 145 -10.95 -8.22 21.13
N ASN A 146 -9.80 -8.80 21.46
CA ASN A 146 -9.49 -10.23 21.42
C ASN A 146 -9.89 -10.95 20.11
N LEU A 147 -9.77 -10.28 18.97
CA LEU A 147 -9.94 -10.86 17.64
C LEU A 147 -8.59 -11.21 17.03
N PRO A 148 -8.45 -12.32 16.29
CA PRO A 148 -7.23 -12.59 15.55
C PRO A 148 -6.97 -11.46 14.56
N PHE A 149 -5.70 -11.08 14.42
CA PHE A 149 -5.34 -10.02 13.48
C PHE A 149 -4.12 -10.33 12.62
N HIS A 150 -3.97 -9.54 11.59
CA HIS A 150 -2.90 -9.57 10.61
C HIS A 150 -2.29 -8.16 10.46
N CYS A 151 -0.96 -8.05 10.42
CA CYS A 151 -0.25 -6.79 10.27
C CYS A 151 0.99 -6.90 9.37
N ASN A 152 1.58 -5.75 9.03
CA ASN A 152 2.80 -5.65 8.22
C ASN A 152 4.02 -5.39 9.09
N VAL A 153 5.13 -6.06 8.77
CA VAL A 153 6.45 -5.80 9.33
C VAL A 153 7.50 -5.71 8.21
N THR A 154 8.67 -5.21 8.56
CA THR A 154 9.87 -5.35 7.73
C THR A 154 10.85 -6.32 8.43
N PRO A 155 11.85 -6.87 7.74
CA PRO A 155 12.85 -7.71 8.42
C PRO A 155 13.51 -7.02 9.63
N SER A 156 13.76 -5.71 9.54
CA SER A 156 14.36 -4.93 10.65
C SER A 156 13.44 -4.72 11.84
N THR A 157 12.11 -4.74 11.65
CA THR A 157 11.13 -4.62 12.74
C THR A 157 10.66 -5.97 13.27
N ALA A 158 10.98 -7.08 12.61
CA ALA A 158 10.69 -8.45 13.06
C ALA A 158 11.65 -8.92 14.16
N LYS A 159 11.81 -8.12 15.23
CA LYS A 159 12.63 -8.42 16.40
C LYS A 159 11.91 -9.32 17.36
N GLU A 160 12.66 -10.08 18.17
CA GLU A 160 12.15 -11.05 19.13
C GLU A 160 11.07 -10.47 20.03
N GLU A 161 11.37 -9.34 20.70
CA GLU A 161 10.42 -8.68 21.60
C GLU A 161 9.13 -8.24 20.89
N ILE A 162 9.27 -7.66 19.69
CA ILE A 162 8.11 -7.21 18.89
C ILE A 162 7.22 -8.40 18.52
N LEU A 163 7.81 -9.49 18.03
CA LEU A 163 7.06 -10.66 17.61
C LEU A 163 6.39 -11.39 18.78
N LYS A 164 7.05 -11.43 19.95
CA LYS A 164 6.45 -11.92 21.18
C LYS A 164 5.19 -11.12 21.54
N LEU A 165 5.29 -9.79 21.60
CA LEU A 165 4.17 -8.91 21.92
C LEU A 165 3.02 -9.03 20.89
N LEU A 166 3.34 -9.15 19.60
CA LEU A 166 2.34 -9.36 18.56
C LEU A 166 1.61 -10.69 18.74
N SER A 167 2.32 -11.77 19.01
CA SER A 167 1.74 -13.09 19.26
C SER A 167 0.85 -13.07 20.50
N GLU A 168 1.31 -12.49 21.62
CA GLU A 168 0.54 -12.33 22.85
C GLU A 168 -0.72 -11.47 22.65
N ALA A 169 -0.69 -10.49 21.75
CA ALA A 169 -1.84 -9.68 21.40
C ALA A 169 -2.87 -10.40 20.47
N GLY A 170 -2.54 -11.60 19.97
CA GLY A 170 -3.42 -12.35 19.07
C GLY A 170 -3.13 -12.17 17.57
N CYS A 171 -1.91 -11.73 17.21
CA CYS A 171 -1.49 -11.73 15.81
C CYS A 171 -1.34 -13.16 15.30
N THR A 172 -2.03 -13.48 14.22
CA THR A 172 -2.00 -14.85 13.63
C THR A 172 -1.25 -14.90 12.29
N LYS A 173 -1.06 -13.75 11.65
CA LYS A 173 -0.41 -13.66 10.34
C LYS A 173 0.39 -12.38 10.23
N ILE A 174 1.57 -12.46 9.66
CA ILE A 174 2.44 -11.32 9.36
C ILE A 174 2.73 -11.27 7.87
N SER A 175 2.53 -10.10 7.26
CA SER A 175 3.10 -9.77 5.96
C SER A 175 4.48 -9.14 6.13
N MET A 176 5.47 -9.71 5.48
CA MET A 176 6.84 -9.21 5.46
C MET A 176 7.26 -8.89 4.03
N GLY A 177 7.52 -7.61 3.75
CA GLY A 177 8.01 -7.18 2.45
C GLY A 177 9.47 -7.61 2.25
N VAL A 178 9.70 -8.62 1.42
CA VAL A 178 11.04 -9.06 0.96
C VAL A 178 11.44 -8.27 -0.27
N GLN A 179 10.52 -8.10 -1.18
CA GLN A 179 10.54 -7.38 -2.45
C GLN A 179 11.36 -8.07 -3.55
N SER A 180 12.60 -8.48 -3.31
CA SER A 180 13.45 -9.23 -4.24
C SER A 180 14.35 -10.19 -3.48
N GLY A 181 14.64 -11.36 -4.07
CA GLY A 181 15.65 -12.29 -3.56
C GLY A 181 17.08 -11.89 -3.91
N SER A 182 17.26 -10.90 -4.77
CA SER A 182 18.58 -10.38 -5.08
C SER A 182 19.00 -9.32 -4.08
N GLU A 183 20.01 -9.60 -3.30
CA GLU A 183 20.57 -8.63 -2.35
C GLU A 183 21.08 -7.37 -3.05
N LYS A 184 21.67 -7.52 -4.24
CA LYS A 184 22.08 -6.40 -5.08
C LYS A 184 20.89 -5.46 -5.37
N ILE A 185 19.76 -6.00 -5.81
CA ILE A 185 18.55 -5.23 -6.09
C ILE A 185 18.04 -4.58 -4.82
N ARG A 186 17.92 -5.34 -3.71
CA ARG A 186 17.43 -4.79 -2.45
C ARG A 186 18.28 -3.64 -1.94
N THR A 187 19.61 -3.82 -1.90
CA THR A 187 20.51 -2.85 -1.25
C THR A 187 20.84 -1.65 -2.13
N LYS A 188 21.15 -1.89 -3.41
CA LYS A 188 21.61 -0.82 -4.33
C LYS A 188 20.47 -0.07 -4.99
N LEU A 189 19.41 -0.77 -5.39
CA LEU A 189 18.33 -0.16 -6.16
C LEU A 189 17.16 0.27 -5.27
N LEU A 190 16.74 -0.59 -4.33
CA LEU A 190 15.55 -0.33 -3.51
C LEU A 190 15.84 0.37 -2.19
N HIS A 191 17.11 0.60 -1.85
CA HIS A 191 17.59 1.16 -0.57
C HIS A 191 17.09 0.38 0.65
N ARG A 192 16.98 -0.96 0.52
CA ARG A 192 16.60 -1.89 1.60
C ARG A 192 17.83 -2.68 2.05
N LYS A 193 18.43 -2.26 3.16
CA LYS A 193 19.68 -2.82 3.68
C LYS A 193 19.45 -4.09 4.51
N HIS A 194 18.80 -5.11 3.93
CA HIS A 194 18.60 -6.41 4.56
C HIS A 194 19.36 -7.48 3.78
N THR A 195 20.18 -8.25 4.45
CA THR A 195 20.85 -9.44 3.88
C THR A 195 19.85 -10.59 3.79
N ASP A 196 20.22 -11.66 3.11
CA ASP A 196 19.40 -12.89 3.07
C ASP A 196 19.26 -13.47 4.48
N GLU A 197 20.34 -13.43 5.27
CA GLU A 197 20.37 -13.92 6.66
C GLU A 197 19.40 -13.14 7.56
N ASP A 198 19.34 -11.80 7.42
CA ASP A 198 18.38 -10.96 8.16
C ASP A 198 16.94 -11.38 7.88
N ILE A 199 16.63 -11.61 6.60
CA ILE A 199 15.29 -11.99 6.14
C ILE A 199 14.93 -13.39 6.62
N ILE A 200 15.86 -14.35 6.51
CA ILE A 200 15.67 -15.73 6.96
C ILE A 200 15.49 -15.76 8.48
N ALA A 201 16.33 -15.07 9.24
CA ALA A 201 16.20 -14.99 10.68
C ALA A 201 14.88 -14.34 11.13
N ALA A 202 14.41 -13.32 10.41
CA ALA A 202 13.10 -12.71 10.66
C ALA A 202 11.96 -13.73 10.42
N ALA A 203 12.01 -14.47 9.31
CA ALA A 203 11.03 -15.50 8.99
C ALA A 203 10.99 -16.62 10.06
N GLN A 204 12.14 -17.08 10.51
CA GLN A 204 12.26 -18.10 11.58
C GLN A 204 11.65 -17.60 12.89
N ARG A 205 11.93 -16.34 13.29
CA ARG A 205 11.34 -15.74 14.48
C ARG A 205 9.82 -15.62 14.39
N ILE A 206 9.27 -15.19 13.23
CA ILE A 206 7.82 -15.11 13.01
C ILE A 206 7.18 -16.49 13.25
N LYS A 207 7.76 -17.55 12.70
CA LYS A 207 7.24 -18.92 12.87
C LYS A 207 7.41 -19.43 14.30
N LYS A 208 8.52 -19.12 14.96
CA LYS A 208 8.76 -19.48 16.37
C LYS A 208 7.62 -19.02 17.29
N TYR A 209 7.02 -17.85 17.00
CA TYR A 209 5.88 -17.34 17.73
C TYR A 209 4.52 -17.78 17.17
N GLY A 210 4.46 -18.83 16.37
CA GLY A 210 3.22 -19.45 15.88
C GLY A 210 2.47 -18.67 14.81
N MET A 211 3.04 -17.56 14.30
CA MET A 211 2.40 -16.73 13.29
C MET A 211 2.69 -17.24 11.88
N LYS A 212 1.69 -17.15 10.99
CA LYS A 212 1.85 -17.45 9.56
C LYS A 212 2.63 -16.32 8.88
N LEU A 213 3.59 -16.69 8.03
CA LEU A 213 4.37 -15.75 7.23
C LEU A 213 3.77 -15.58 5.84
N SER A 214 3.48 -14.34 5.46
CA SER A 214 3.22 -13.92 4.09
C SER A 214 4.42 -13.11 3.58
N ALA A 215 5.26 -13.71 2.72
CA ALA A 215 6.43 -13.05 2.14
C ALA A 215 6.06 -12.37 0.82
N GLU A 216 6.26 -11.05 0.72
CA GLU A 216 5.81 -10.25 -0.42
C GLU A 216 6.97 -9.94 -1.36
N TYR A 217 6.77 -10.16 -2.68
CA TYR A 217 7.76 -9.92 -3.73
C TYR A 217 7.22 -9.00 -4.82
N ILE A 218 8.13 -8.25 -5.43
CA ILE A 218 7.87 -7.44 -6.62
C ILE A 218 8.87 -7.87 -7.68
N PHE A 219 8.40 -8.10 -8.90
CA PHE A 219 9.19 -8.45 -10.06
C PHE A 219 9.17 -7.36 -11.11
N GLY A 220 10.20 -7.31 -11.96
CA GLY A 220 10.28 -6.36 -13.05
C GLY A 220 10.82 -5.00 -12.63
N PHE A 221 11.71 -4.97 -11.65
CA PHE A 221 12.51 -3.78 -11.36
C PHE A 221 13.48 -3.47 -12.52
N PRO A 222 13.86 -2.19 -12.74
CA PRO A 222 14.98 -1.90 -13.64
C PRO A 222 16.24 -2.64 -13.14
N GLU A 223 17.10 -3.07 -14.06
CA GLU A 223 18.33 -3.85 -13.76
C GLU A 223 18.12 -5.23 -13.11
N GLU A 224 16.90 -5.64 -12.82
CA GLU A 224 16.61 -7.02 -12.38
C GLU A 224 16.73 -7.96 -13.57
N THR A 225 17.44 -9.06 -13.42
CA THR A 225 17.60 -10.08 -14.46
C THR A 225 16.76 -11.33 -14.15
N PRO A 226 16.55 -12.24 -15.12
CA PRO A 226 15.90 -13.52 -14.83
C PRO A 226 16.61 -14.31 -13.71
N GLU A 227 17.94 -14.23 -13.62
CA GLU A 227 18.73 -14.84 -12.54
C GLU A 227 18.39 -14.26 -11.16
N ASP A 228 18.15 -12.95 -11.08
CA ASP A 228 17.70 -12.30 -9.84
C ASP A 228 16.29 -12.75 -9.44
N MET A 229 15.41 -13.00 -10.42
CA MET A 229 14.08 -13.57 -10.15
C MET A 229 14.17 -15.01 -9.62
N TRP A 230 15.12 -15.82 -10.13
CA TRP A 230 15.40 -17.16 -9.58
C TRP A 230 15.87 -17.08 -8.13
N LYS A 231 16.74 -16.13 -7.77
CA LYS A 231 17.13 -15.89 -6.37
C LYS A 231 15.92 -15.60 -5.47
N SER A 232 14.89 -14.92 -6.00
CA SER A 232 13.65 -14.68 -5.25
C SER A 232 12.91 -15.98 -4.94
N LEU A 233 12.89 -16.93 -5.88
CA LEU A 233 12.32 -18.26 -5.68
C LEU A 233 13.14 -19.06 -4.65
N ASP A 234 14.47 -19.03 -4.77
CA ASP A 234 15.39 -19.73 -3.88
C ASP A 234 15.32 -19.20 -2.44
N LEU A 235 15.25 -17.87 -2.29
CA LEU A 235 15.07 -17.26 -0.97
C LEU A 235 13.70 -17.63 -0.39
N ASN A 236 12.63 -17.62 -1.19
CA ASN A 236 11.32 -18.03 -0.72
C ASN A 236 11.27 -19.48 -0.23
N ASP A 237 12.01 -20.39 -0.86
CA ASP A 237 12.16 -21.78 -0.38
C ASP A 237 12.82 -21.84 1.01
N LYS A 238 13.86 -21.00 1.24
CA LYS A 238 14.52 -20.89 2.54
C LYS A 238 13.63 -20.29 3.61
N LEU A 239 12.78 -19.32 3.24
CA LEU A 239 11.81 -18.70 4.16
C LEU A 239 10.71 -19.68 4.57
N ASP A 240 10.39 -20.66 3.71
CA ASP A 240 9.28 -21.59 3.91
C ASP A 240 8.01 -20.83 4.29
N ALA A 241 7.68 -19.81 3.48
CA ALA A 241 6.53 -18.95 3.69
C ALA A 241 5.21 -19.70 3.53
N ASN A 242 4.17 -19.31 4.27
CA ASN A 242 2.84 -19.88 4.11
C ASN A 242 2.14 -19.33 2.87
N TYR A 243 2.40 -18.07 2.54
CA TYR A 243 1.82 -17.35 1.40
C TYR A 243 2.89 -16.45 0.79
N THR A 244 2.77 -16.21 -0.52
CA THR A 244 3.70 -15.32 -1.22
C THR A 244 2.97 -14.49 -2.27
N PRO A 245 2.29 -13.41 -1.85
CA PRO A 245 1.80 -12.42 -2.79
C PRO A 245 2.96 -11.87 -3.62
N SER A 246 2.76 -11.79 -4.92
CA SER A 246 3.76 -11.27 -5.84
C SER A 246 3.13 -10.24 -6.78
N PHE A 247 3.90 -9.20 -7.04
CA PHE A 247 3.47 -8.02 -7.75
C PHE A 247 4.42 -7.70 -8.89
N ILE A 248 3.97 -6.88 -9.83
CA ILE A 248 4.80 -6.33 -10.90
C ILE A 248 5.15 -4.90 -10.51
N PHE A 249 6.39 -4.50 -10.70
CA PHE A 249 6.80 -3.14 -10.39
C PHE A 249 5.93 -2.12 -11.12
N TYR A 250 5.32 -1.24 -10.35
CA TYR A 250 4.52 -0.13 -10.85
C TYR A 250 5.25 1.18 -10.56
N PRO A 251 5.67 1.94 -11.60
CA PRO A 251 6.48 3.14 -11.42
C PRO A 251 5.63 4.32 -10.94
N TYR A 252 5.31 4.34 -9.65
CA TYR A 252 4.51 5.43 -9.07
C TYR A 252 5.14 6.79 -9.35
N PRO A 253 4.36 7.76 -9.85
CA PRO A 253 4.88 9.07 -10.23
C PRO A 253 5.61 9.76 -9.06
N LYS A 254 6.73 10.44 -9.39
CA LYS A 254 7.56 11.16 -8.43
C LYS A 254 8.33 10.30 -7.42
N THR A 255 8.29 8.98 -7.54
CA THR A 255 9.22 8.13 -6.78
C THR A 255 10.62 8.17 -7.43
N GLU A 256 11.65 8.05 -6.61
CA GLU A 256 13.04 8.05 -7.08
C GLU A 256 13.27 7.00 -8.17
N LEU A 257 12.73 5.79 -7.98
CA LEU A 257 12.90 4.71 -8.95
C LEU A 257 12.14 4.95 -10.25
N ALA A 258 10.97 5.62 -10.23
CA ALA A 258 10.27 5.97 -11.47
C ALA A 258 11.03 7.03 -12.28
N GLU A 259 11.58 8.04 -11.62
CA GLU A 259 12.43 9.06 -12.26
C GLU A 259 13.74 8.44 -12.80
N TYR A 260 14.31 7.48 -12.05
CA TYR A 260 15.44 6.68 -12.53
C TYR A 260 15.10 5.91 -13.82
N CYS A 261 13.93 5.24 -13.84
CA CYS A 261 13.48 4.49 -15.03
C CYS A 261 13.32 5.38 -16.25
N LEU A 262 12.78 6.59 -16.10
CA LEU A 262 12.67 7.56 -17.17
C LEU A 262 14.06 7.98 -17.68
N LYS A 263 14.95 8.38 -16.78
CA LYS A 263 16.30 8.84 -17.12
C LYS A 263 17.12 7.75 -17.85
N LYS A 264 16.92 6.50 -17.50
CA LYS A 264 17.64 5.35 -18.09
C LYS A 264 16.94 4.72 -19.29
N GLY A 265 15.76 5.21 -19.70
CA GLY A 265 15.01 4.70 -20.84
C GLY A 265 14.26 3.38 -20.58
N TYR A 266 14.20 2.90 -19.33
CA TYR A 266 13.37 1.76 -18.97
C TYR A 266 11.86 2.06 -19.04
N LEU A 267 11.48 3.32 -18.84
CA LEU A 267 10.12 3.81 -18.90
C LEU A 267 10.01 4.89 -19.97
N THR A 268 9.12 4.69 -20.95
CA THR A 268 8.87 5.69 -22.00
C THR A 268 7.99 6.84 -21.45
N GLU A 269 8.10 8.03 -22.02
CA GLU A 269 7.24 9.16 -21.65
C GLU A 269 5.75 8.86 -21.87
N GLU A 270 5.41 8.10 -22.92
CA GLU A 270 4.03 7.69 -23.19
C GLU A 270 3.50 6.76 -22.11
N ASN A 271 4.27 5.74 -21.72
CA ASN A 271 3.89 4.84 -20.63
C ASN A 271 3.76 5.62 -19.30
N TYR A 272 4.68 6.55 -19.04
CA TYR A 272 4.62 7.38 -17.83
C TYR A 272 3.41 8.30 -17.82
N LYS A 273 3.00 8.83 -18.95
CA LYS A 273 1.77 9.61 -19.09
C LYS A 273 0.54 8.75 -18.73
N GLN A 274 0.48 7.51 -19.21
CA GLN A 274 -0.60 6.58 -18.86
C GLN A 274 -0.59 6.24 -17.36
N VAL A 275 0.58 5.99 -16.78
CA VAL A 275 0.73 5.78 -15.33
C VAL A 275 0.22 7.00 -14.54
N LYS A 276 0.56 8.22 -14.94
CA LYS A 276 0.06 9.46 -14.32
C LYS A 276 -1.46 9.62 -14.43
N GLN A 277 -2.08 9.03 -15.43
CA GLN A 277 -3.54 9.01 -15.60
C GLN A 277 -4.22 7.86 -14.83
N GLY A 278 -3.44 7.03 -14.11
CA GLY A 278 -3.96 5.93 -13.29
C GLY A 278 -4.25 4.65 -14.07
N TYR A 279 -3.73 4.51 -15.29
CA TYR A 279 -3.90 3.26 -16.04
C TYR A 279 -2.99 2.15 -15.52
N GLY A 280 -3.47 0.91 -15.65
CA GLY A 280 -2.76 -0.30 -15.26
C GLY A 280 -2.79 -0.58 -13.76
N SER A 281 -2.10 -1.63 -13.36
CA SER A 281 -2.08 -2.11 -11.98
C SER A 281 -0.79 -2.90 -11.72
N TYR A 282 -0.27 -2.82 -10.51
CA TYR A 282 0.84 -3.65 -10.04
C TYR A 282 0.53 -5.16 -10.04
N HIS A 283 -0.72 -5.56 -10.27
CA HIS A 283 -1.10 -6.96 -10.46
C HIS A 283 -0.98 -7.45 -11.91
N THR A 284 -1.13 -6.56 -12.88
CA THR A 284 -1.37 -6.96 -14.28
C THR A 284 -0.45 -6.33 -15.29
N THR A 285 0.13 -5.17 -15.01
CA THR A 285 0.77 -4.35 -16.03
C THR A 285 2.23 -4.06 -15.70
N GLY A 286 3.13 -4.61 -16.53
CA GLY A 286 4.53 -4.19 -16.54
C GLY A 286 4.68 -2.96 -17.45
N TRP A 287 5.00 -1.81 -16.87
CA TRP A 287 5.15 -0.55 -17.61
C TRP A 287 6.55 -0.33 -18.17
N LEU A 288 7.54 -1.08 -17.68
CA LEU A 288 8.91 -0.95 -18.13
C LEU A 288 9.14 -1.71 -19.45
N THR A 289 9.98 -1.16 -20.30
CA THR A 289 10.52 -1.82 -21.47
C THR A 289 11.69 -2.71 -21.05
N LEU A 290 11.38 -3.97 -20.77
CA LEU A 290 12.36 -4.97 -20.34
C LEU A 290 12.44 -6.10 -21.39
N PRO A 291 13.64 -6.52 -21.80
CA PRO A 291 13.79 -7.60 -22.79
C PRO A 291 13.23 -8.94 -22.28
N TYR A 292 13.12 -9.11 -20.97
CA TYR A 292 12.62 -10.29 -20.26
C TYR A 292 11.26 -10.06 -19.58
N ILE A 293 10.43 -9.19 -20.11
CA ILE A 293 9.11 -8.88 -19.52
C ILE A 293 8.21 -10.11 -19.40
N GLU A 294 8.35 -11.10 -20.27
CA GLU A 294 7.62 -12.37 -20.16
C GLU A 294 8.03 -13.15 -18.91
N ASP A 295 9.31 -13.11 -18.52
CA ASP A 295 9.79 -13.73 -17.28
C ASP A 295 9.18 -13.04 -16.06
N VAL A 296 9.10 -11.71 -16.06
CA VAL A 296 8.41 -10.95 -15.00
C VAL A 296 6.98 -11.48 -14.80
N TYR A 297 6.23 -11.64 -15.89
CA TYR A 297 4.86 -12.19 -15.80
C TYR A 297 4.83 -13.63 -15.31
N LYS A 298 5.77 -14.49 -15.74
CA LYS A 298 5.87 -15.88 -15.28
C LYS A 298 6.10 -15.94 -13.76
N PHE A 299 7.14 -15.27 -13.27
CA PHE A 299 7.47 -15.29 -11.86
C PHE A 299 6.36 -14.68 -11.00
N ALA A 300 5.83 -13.51 -11.38
CA ALA A 300 4.76 -12.86 -10.62
C ALA A 300 3.48 -13.71 -10.54
N LYS A 301 3.20 -14.55 -11.51
CA LYS A 301 1.98 -15.40 -11.54
C LYS A 301 2.18 -16.78 -10.96
N VAL A 302 3.37 -17.34 -11.06
CA VAL A 302 3.64 -18.72 -10.63
C VAL A 302 4.08 -18.78 -9.15
N LEU A 303 4.78 -17.77 -8.64
CA LEU A 303 5.32 -17.80 -7.28
C LEU A 303 4.25 -18.02 -6.18
N PRO A 304 3.05 -17.40 -6.24
CA PRO A 304 2.00 -17.67 -5.25
C PRO A 304 1.58 -19.15 -5.22
N VAL A 305 1.39 -19.76 -6.39
CA VAL A 305 1.04 -21.20 -6.50
C VAL A 305 2.19 -22.07 -6.05
N TYR A 306 3.40 -21.76 -6.50
CA TYR A 306 4.62 -22.44 -6.12
C TYR A 306 4.78 -22.55 -4.59
N THR A 307 4.50 -21.48 -3.89
CA THR A 307 4.67 -21.41 -2.44
C THR A 307 3.74 -22.39 -1.70
N VAL A 308 2.46 -22.45 -2.10
CA VAL A 308 1.47 -23.32 -1.46
C VAL A 308 1.51 -24.76 -1.96
N THR A 309 2.28 -25.02 -3.02
CA THR A 309 2.46 -26.36 -3.59
C THR A 309 3.36 -27.21 -2.66
N PRO A 310 3.02 -28.49 -2.42
CA PRO A 310 3.86 -29.40 -1.68
C PRO A 310 5.30 -29.43 -2.22
N LYS A 311 6.28 -29.50 -1.31
CA LYS A 311 7.71 -29.37 -1.66
C LYS A 311 8.17 -30.36 -2.75
N PHE A 312 7.63 -31.59 -2.75
CA PHE A 312 7.99 -32.60 -3.74
C PHE A 312 7.52 -32.28 -5.17
N LEU A 313 6.52 -31.40 -5.35
CA LEU A 313 6.04 -30.94 -6.65
C LEU A 313 6.73 -29.66 -7.14
N ARG A 314 7.45 -28.94 -6.28
CA ARG A 314 8.12 -27.69 -6.65
C ARG A 314 9.11 -27.83 -7.83
N PRO A 315 9.86 -28.93 -8.00
CA PRO A 315 10.70 -29.13 -9.21
C PRO A 315 9.92 -29.05 -10.54
N LEU A 316 8.66 -29.50 -10.55
CA LEU A 316 7.80 -29.37 -11.73
C LEU A 316 7.50 -27.90 -12.05
N PHE A 317 7.17 -27.09 -11.05
CA PHE A 317 6.94 -25.65 -11.23
C PHE A 317 8.19 -24.91 -11.70
N ARG A 318 9.37 -25.32 -11.21
CA ARG A 318 10.64 -24.78 -11.71
C ARG A 318 10.87 -25.12 -13.21
N LYS A 319 10.44 -26.30 -13.69
CA LYS A 319 10.43 -26.60 -15.12
C LYS A 319 9.41 -25.74 -15.89
N ILE A 320 8.21 -25.55 -15.35
CA ILE A 320 7.18 -24.70 -15.96
C ILE A 320 7.69 -23.25 -16.14
N LEU A 321 8.39 -22.68 -15.15
CA LEU A 321 8.98 -21.35 -15.25
C LEU A 321 9.99 -21.21 -16.39
N LYS A 322 10.65 -22.30 -16.81
CA LYS A 322 11.58 -22.30 -17.95
C LYS A 322 10.87 -22.33 -19.31
N LEU A 323 9.59 -22.67 -19.35
CA LEU A 323 8.82 -22.69 -20.59
C LEU A 323 8.54 -21.26 -21.08
N LYS A 324 8.28 -21.13 -22.39
CA LYS A 324 7.80 -19.85 -22.95
C LYS A 324 6.48 -19.45 -22.28
N TYR A 325 6.31 -18.15 -22.04
CA TYR A 325 5.08 -17.63 -21.44
C TYR A 325 3.85 -17.99 -22.31
N GLY A 326 2.84 -18.59 -21.70
CA GLY A 326 1.69 -19.09 -22.44
C GLY A 326 0.51 -19.44 -21.52
N PHE A 327 -0.38 -20.29 -22.07
CA PHE A 327 -1.64 -20.68 -21.43
C PHE A 327 -1.44 -21.25 -20.01
N ILE A 328 -0.44 -22.12 -19.81
CA ILE A 328 -0.18 -22.75 -18.51
C ILE A 328 0.08 -21.72 -17.41
N HIS A 329 0.84 -20.66 -17.71
CA HIS A 329 1.13 -19.60 -16.74
C HIS A 329 -0.12 -18.76 -16.41
N LYS A 330 -0.97 -18.50 -17.43
CA LYS A 330 -2.24 -17.78 -17.23
C LYS A 330 -3.23 -18.61 -16.42
N PHE A 331 -3.29 -19.91 -16.66
CA PHE A 331 -4.12 -20.85 -15.91
C PHE A 331 -3.68 -20.94 -14.45
N LEU A 332 -2.37 -21.09 -14.19
CA LEU A 332 -1.82 -21.07 -12.84
C LEU A 332 -2.12 -19.75 -12.11
N ALA A 333 -2.10 -18.63 -12.82
CA ALA A 333 -2.47 -17.34 -12.22
C ALA A 333 -3.92 -17.30 -11.73
N VAL A 334 -4.86 -17.91 -12.47
CA VAL A 334 -6.27 -18.00 -12.06
C VAL A 334 -6.41 -18.89 -10.83
N ILE A 335 -5.73 -20.02 -10.80
CA ILE A 335 -5.73 -20.94 -9.65
C ILE A 335 -5.06 -20.31 -8.43
N SER A 336 -4.09 -19.42 -8.61
CA SER A 336 -3.38 -18.77 -7.51
C SER A 336 -4.27 -17.86 -6.65
N ILE A 337 -5.32 -17.30 -7.23
CA ILE A 337 -6.21 -16.35 -6.54
C ILE A 337 -6.78 -16.94 -5.23
N PRO A 338 -7.38 -18.16 -5.23
CA PRO A 338 -7.85 -18.78 -3.98
C PRO A 338 -6.72 -19.27 -3.06
N MET A 339 -5.50 -19.44 -3.59
CA MET A 339 -4.38 -20.01 -2.84
C MET A 339 -3.53 -18.97 -2.11
N ILE A 340 -3.61 -17.69 -2.49
CA ILE A 340 -2.88 -16.60 -1.85
C ILE A 340 -3.34 -16.41 -0.40
N ASP A 341 -4.63 -16.52 -0.15
CA ASP A 341 -5.22 -16.59 1.18
C ASP A 341 -6.51 -17.41 1.14
N PRO A 342 -6.45 -18.73 1.40
CA PRO A 342 -7.62 -19.60 1.33
C PRO A 342 -8.75 -19.17 2.26
N GLN A 343 -8.43 -18.64 3.45
CA GLN A 343 -9.46 -18.18 4.40
C GLN A 343 -10.17 -16.94 3.85
N GLU A 344 -9.42 -15.97 3.36
CA GLU A 344 -9.98 -14.77 2.74
C GLU A 344 -10.72 -15.10 1.44
N PHE A 345 -10.20 -16.04 0.64
CA PHE A 345 -10.86 -16.50 -0.58
C PHE A 345 -12.23 -17.11 -0.32
N TRP A 346 -12.31 -18.06 0.63
CA TRP A 346 -13.60 -18.72 0.95
C TRP A 346 -14.59 -17.74 1.58
N VAL A 347 -14.12 -16.79 2.38
CA VAL A 347 -14.95 -15.70 2.89
C VAL A 347 -15.47 -14.85 1.74
N ARG A 348 -14.59 -14.40 0.84
CA ARG A 348 -14.96 -13.62 -0.33
C ARG A 348 -15.86 -14.39 -1.29
N LEU A 349 -15.61 -15.68 -1.49
CA LEU A 349 -16.46 -16.52 -2.34
C LEU A 349 -17.88 -16.69 -1.75
N LYS A 350 -18.00 -16.88 -0.46
CA LYS A 350 -19.30 -16.93 0.24
C LYS A 350 -20.02 -15.58 0.21
N GLU A 351 -19.27 -14.50 0.28
CA GLU A 351 -19.78 -13.12 0.23
C GLU A 351 -19.93 -12.62 -1.22
N PHE A 352 -19.31 -13.32 -2.20
CA PHE A 352 -19.30 -12.93 -3.63
C PHE A 352 -20.71 -12.71 -4.19
N PRO A 353 -21.73 -13.53 -3.94
CA PRO A 353 -23.07 -13.25 -4.43
C PRO A 353 -23.59 -11.92 -3.91
N ARG A 354 -23.40 -11.63 -2.60
CA ARG A 354 -23.79 -10.34 -2.02
C ARG A 354 -23.00 -9.19 -2.61
N ALA A 355 -21.68 -9.32 -2.71
CA ALA A 355 -20.81 -8.32 -3.31
C ALA A 355 -21.10 -8.13 -4.80
N PHE A 356 -21.34 -9.22 -5.55
CA PHE A 356 -21.69 -9.18 -6.98
C PHE A 356 -23.03 -8.48 -7.20
N PHE A 357 -24.05 -8.82 -6.45
CA PHE A 357 -25.37 -8.17 -6.57
C PHE A 357 -25.34 -6.73 -6.06
N ALA A 358 -24.57 -6.44 -5.00
CA ALA A 358 -24.37 -5.09 -4.51
C ALA A 358 -23.57 -4.23 -5.50
N THR A 359 -22.49 -4.79 -6.07
CA THR A 359 -21.71 -4.13 -7.13
C THR A 359 -22.53 -3.94 -8.40
N ARG A 360 -23.37 -4.89 -8.78
CA ARG A 360 -24.30 -4.74 -9.92
C ARG A 360 -25.40 -3.71 -9.64
N ARG A 361 -25.82 -3.53 -8.38
CA ARG A 361 -26.67 -2.42 -7.94
C ARG A 361 -25.92 -1.08 -7.95
N ALA A 362 -24.65 -1.06 -7.52
CA ALA A 362 -23.81 0.13 -7.54
C ALA A 362 -23.35 0.49 -8.96
N LEU A 363 -23.11 -0.51 -9.83
CA LEU A 363 -22.77 -0.36 -11.25
C LEU A 363 -24.00 -0.10 -12.12
N ARG A 364 -25.21 -0.10 -11.59
CA ARG A 364 -26.30 0.70 -12.14
C ARG A 364 -26.03 2.20 -11.88
N VAL A 365 -24.78 2.58 -12.07
CA VAL A 365 -24.29 3.95 -12.23
C VAL A 365 -25.04 4.69 -13.35
N ASP A 366 -25.73 3.98 -14.24
CA ASP A 366 -26.71 4.56 -15.13
C ASP A 366 -27.84 5.32 -14.39
N ASP A 367 -28.16 4.98 -13.15
CA ASP A 367 -29.10 5.74 -12.36
C ASP A 367 -28.49 7.02 -11.75
N TRP A 368 -27.18 7.07 -11.58
CA TRP A 368 -26.43 8.29 -11.21
C TRP A 368 -26.17 9.20 -12.41
N MET A 369 -26.10 8.63 -13.62
CA MET A 369 -25.94 9.36 -14.87
C MET A 369 -27.26 9.62 -15.61
N LYS A 370 -28.37 9.06 -15.18
CA LYS A 370 -29.69 9.53 -15.60
C LYS A 370 -29.87 10.92 -15.03
N LYS A 371 -29.90 11.92 -15.93
CA LYS A 371 -30.09 13.33 -15.63
C LYS A 371 -31.10 13.48 -14.49
N PRO A 372 -30.78 14.17 -13.39
CA PRO A 372 -31.72 14.41 -12.32
C PRO A 372 -32.92 15.13 -12.94
N LYS A 373 -34.13 14.62 -12.70
CA LYS A 373 -35.35 15.33 -13.01
C LYS A 373 -35.20 16.75 -12.46
N LYS A 374 -35.28 17.73 -13.36
CA LYS A 374 -35.04 19.15 -13.17
C LYS A 374 -35.41 19.67 -11.78
N ASN A 375 -34.48 19.67 -10.85
CA ASN A 375 -34.49 20.64 -9.78
C ASN A 375 -33.30 21.58 -10.06
N LYS A 376 -33.62 22.73 -10.67
CA LYS A 376 -32.71 23.54 -11.47
C LYS A 376 -31.56 24.22 -10.70
N ASN A 377 -31.50 24.17 -9.37
CA ASN A 377 -30.64 25.10 -8.63
C ASN A 377 -29.46 24.50 -7.83
N ILE A 378 -29.38 23.18 -7.61
CA ILE A 378 -28.29 22.60 -6.83
C ILE A 378 -27.32 21.77 -7.68
N VAL A 379 -27.80 21.19 -8.79
CA VAL A 379 -27.03 20.20 -9.58
C VAL A 379 -26.22 20.82 -10.73
N ARG A 380 -26.45 22.08 -11.09
CA ARG A 380 -25.72 22.72 -12.20
C ARG A 380 -24.21 22.90 -11.95
N ASN A 381 -23.78 22.93 -10.72
CA ASN A 381 -22.35 23.07 -10.40
C ASN A 381 -21.57 21.75 -10.26
N PHE A 382 -22.25 20.60 -10.19
CA PHE A 382 -21.61 19.28 -10.13
C PHE A 382 -21.54 18.56 -11.49
N THR A 383 -22.38 18.93 -12.46
CA THR A 383 -22.44 18.28 -13.78
C THR A 383 -21.41 18.79 -14.79
N THR A 384 -20.59 19.76 -14.44
CA THR A 384 -19.48 20.24 -15.30
C THR A 384 -18.14 19.52 -15.04
N LEU A 385 -18.11 18.46 -14.25
CA LEU A 385 -17.05 17.46 -14.35
C LEU A 385 -17.31 16.56 -15.57
N ASN A 386 -17.29 17.17 -16.76
CA ASN A 386 -17.27 16.45 -18.02
C ASN A 386 -15.88 15.83 -18.23
N VAL A 387 -15.70 14.62 -17.72
CA VAL A 387 -14.53 13.77 -17.97
C VAL A 387 -14.42 13.37 -19.45
N ARG A 388 -15.38 13.74 -20.31
CA ARG A 388 -15.46 13.29 -21.71
C ARG A 388 -15.02 14.29 -22.79
N GLN A 389 -14.69 15.54 -22.48
CA GLN A 389 -14.42 16.51 -23.55
C GLN A 389 -13.04 17.16 -23.62
N ASN A 390 -12.04 16.74 -22.85
CA ASN A 390 -10.67 17.22 -23.09
C ASN A 390 -9.67 16.07 -23.10
N ARG A 391 -9.78 15.18 -24.09
CA ARG A 391 -8.71 14.23 -24.41
C ARG A 391 -7.51 14.85 -25.10
N ASN A 392 -7.59 16.11 -25.54
CA ASN A 392 -6.56 16.72 -26.40
C ASN A 392 -5.85 17.96 -25.86
N GLU A 393 -6.14 18.46 -24.66
CA GLU A 393 -5.57 19.74 -24.20
C GLU A 393 -4.89 19.70 -22.82
N VAL A 394 -4.26 18.59 -22.42
CA VAL A 394 -3.44 18.60 -21.21
C VAL A 394 -2.05 18.07 -21.55
N ALA A 395 -1.29 18.85 -22.24
CA ALA A 395 0.15 18.67 -22.31
C ALA A 395 0.83 20.00 -22.69
N GLN A 396 0.95 20.92 -21.74
CA GLN A 396 2.09 21.83 -21.77
C GLN A 396 3.01 21.50 -20.60
N PRO A 397 4.33 21.34 -20.84
CA PRO A 397 5.28 21.02 -19.79
C PRO A 397 5.43 22.24 -18.86
N LEU A 398 5.47 21.96 -17.57
CA LEU A 398 5.84 22.93 -16.54
C LEU A 398 7.33 23.30 -16.73
N THR A 399 7.61 24.30 -17.55
CA THR A 399 8.90 24.99 -17.55
C THR A 399 8.85 26.06 -16.47
N GLY A 400 9.19 25.67 -15.26
CA GLY A 400 9.55 26.57 -14.18
C GLY A 400 11.00 26.31 -13.85
N THR A 401 11.91 27.05 -14.48
CA THR A 401 13.34 27.10 -14.12
C THR A 401 13.47 27.85 -12.79
N GLY A 402 13.30 27.14 -11.69
CA GLY A 402 13.79 27.58 -10.39
C GLY A 402 15.14 26.93 -10.16
N ASN A 403 16.19 27.75 -10.03
CA ASN A 403 17.57 27.35 -9.76
C ASN A 403 17.65 26.37 -8.58
N LEU A 404 17.98 25.10 -8.88
CA LEU A 404 18.27 24.03 -7.91
C LEU A 404 19.77 23.92 -7.61
N ASN A 405 20.43 25.03 -7.38
CA ASN A 405 21.86 25.05 -7.06
C ASN A 405 22.15 25.59 -5.65
N THR A 406 21.45 25.15 -4.64
CA THR A 406 21.92 25.20 -3.24
C THR A 406 21.21 24.14 -2.41
N ALA A 407 21.58 22.89 -2.58
CA ALA A 407 21.21 21.84 -1.66
C ALA A 407 22.47 21.23 -1.07
N GLU A 408 22.80 21.65 0.15
CA GLU A 408 23.78 20.93 0.97
C GLU A 408 23.34 19.48 1.23
N PRO A 409 24.28 18.53 1.34
CA PRO A 409 23.98 17.11 1.37
C PRO A 409 23.30 16.70 2.67
N TRP A 410 22.17 16.03 2.55
CA TRP A 410 21.28 15.44 3.55
C TRP A 410 21.91 14.58 4.65
N LYS A 411 23.19 14.25 4.55
CA LYS A 411 23.86 13.28 5.42
C LYS A 411 24.05 13.71 6.86
N SER A 412 24.03 14.99 7.19
CA SER A 412 24.34 15.46 8.55
C SER A 412 23.15 15.53 9.53
N LYS A 413 21.91 15.60 9.03
CA LYS A 413 20.73 15.71 9.93
C LYS A 413 20.13 14.34 10.34
N ILE A 414 20.39 13.27 9.58
CA ILE A 414 19.87 11.93 9.90
C ILE A 414 20.69 11.24 10.99
N THR A 415 21.99 11.54 11.11
CA THR A 415 22.83 11.04 12.20
C THR A 415 22.35 11.51 13.59
N GLY A 416 21.80 12.72 13.70
CA GLY A 416 21.27 13.24 14.96
C GLY A 416 20.01 12.52 15.46
N PHE A 417 19.16 12.03 14.55
CA PHE A 417 17.92 11.33 14.92
C PHE A 417 18.15 9.85 15.23
N LYS A 418 19.08 9.19 14.50
CA LYS A 418 19.53 7.82 14.80
C LYS A 418 20.19 7.76 16.18
N ASN A 419 21.03 8.73 16.51
CA ASN A 419 21.69 8.78 17.82
C ASN A 419 20.74 9.10 18.98
N LYS A 420 19.65 9.82 18.76
CA LYS A 420 18.63 10.06 19.80
C LYS A 420 17.77 8.82 20.09
N LEU A 421 17.55 7.95 19.12
CA LEU A 421 16.81 6.69 19.34
C LEU A 421 17.70 5.58 19.94
N VAL A 422 19.00 5.59 19.63
CA VAL A 422 19.97 4.61 20.16
C VAL A 422 20.42 5.01 21.58
N ASN A 423 20.67 6.30 21.83
CA ASN A 423 21.18 6.76 23.14
C ASN A 423 20.11 6.91 24.25
N LYS A 424 18.80 6.75 23.95
CA LYS A 424 17.77 6.63 24.99
C LYS A 424 17.54 5.20 25.48
N SER A 425 18.16 4.19 24.86
CA SER A 425 18.07 2.79 25.30
C SER A 425 19.22 2.34 26.18
N THR A 426 20.20 3.22 26.52
CA THR A 426 21.38 2.87 27.35
C THR A 426 21.49 3.67 28.63
N LYS A 427 20.46 4.39 29.06
CA LYS A 427 20.38 4.98 30.40
C LYS A 427 18.99 4.74 30.98
N THR A 428 18.82 3.64 31.60
CA THR A 428 18.11 3.17 32.80
C THR A 428 17.99 1.67 32.76
#